data_ecc14f4b3504a8288ed8bfaed301bede
#
_entry.id   ecc14f4b3504a8288ed8bfaed301bede
#
_cell.length_a   1.000
_cell.length_b   1.000
_cell.length_c   1.000
_cell.angle_alpha   90.00
_cell.angle_beta   90.00
_cell.angle_gamma   90.00
#
_symmetry.space_group_name_H-M   'P 1'
#
loop_
_entity.id
_entity.type
_entity.pdbx_description
1 polymer ?
#
loop_
_entity_poly.entity_id
_entity_poly.type
_entity_poly.pdbx_seq_one_letter_code
_entity_poly.pdbx_strand_id
1 'polypeptide(L)'
;MPAARGRTVAHYFAAACALGLLAACASTGTGTGSAELKTASDQTAFEKRANIRLQLAVGYYQQGKYDIALDEIKLAIAADPSYADAYGMRALIYTAMGQVALADDNYRHALRLAPNNPDLANNYGSFLCQTANRPLEAMPQFEAALKNPSYQTPVSALVNAGVCSLKTNKIDAAERYLLDALRYNPELPAVSSGLARVYFERRDYTRAGFFINRLTEVSKLDNLSADALWLALRVQRKLGERSMEASLVAQLRRRFPGSPEYLAYERGAFDE
;
A
#
# COMPACT_ATOMS: atom_id res chain seq x y z
N MET A 1 -28.93 -73.23 -52.32
CA MET A 1 -29.36 -71.87 -52.60
C MET A 1 -30.17 -71.40 -51.40
N PRO A 2 -29.84 -70.32 -50.71
CA PRO A 2 -29.55 -68.96 -51.14
C PRO A 2 -28.38 -68.27 -50.38
N ALA A 3 -27.69 -67.45 -51.08
CA ALA A 3 -26.79 -66.46 -50.45
C ALA A 3 -27.02 -65.14 -51.19
N ALA A 4 -27.44 -64.08 -50.52
CA ALA A 4 -27.22 -62.67 -50.87
C ALA A 4 -28.10 -61.73 -50.07
N ARG A 5 -27.85 -61.52 -48.77
CA ARG A 5 -28.45 -60.41 -48.02
C ARG A 5 -27.50 -59.73 -46.99
N GLY A 6 -26.24 -60.07 -47.00
CA GLY A 6 -25.28 -59.58 -45.99
C GLY A 6 -24.36 -58.40 -46.40
N ARG A 7 -24.39 -57.96 -47.67
CA ARG A 7 -23.37 -56.97 -48.14
C ARG A 7 -23.81 -55.53 -48.20
N THR A 8 -25.07 -55.26 -48.19
CA THR A 8 -25.62 -53.87 -48.31
C THR A 8 -25.73 -53.15 -46.99
N VAL A 9 -25.85 -53.85 -45.84
CA VAL A 9 -25.97 -53.21 -44.52
C VAL A 9 -24.60 -52.68 -44.01
N ALA A 10 -23.51 -53.34 -44.40
CA ALA A 10 -22.16 -52.95 -43.94
C ALA A 10 -21.69 -51.64 -44.61
N HIS A 11 -22.18 -51.29 -45.82
CA HIS A 11 -21.76 -50.06 -46.47
C HIS A 11 -22.51 -48.81 -45.99
N TYR A 12 -23.72 -48.95 -45.47
CA TYR A 12 -24.47 -47.84 -44.86
C TYR A 12 -23.98 -47.49 -43.48
N PHE A 13 -23.44 -48.43 -42.71
CA PHE A 13 -22.81 -48.16 -41.43
C PHE A 13 -21.47 -47.47 -41.55
N ALA A 14 -20.68 -47.78 -42.57
CA ALA A 14 -19.40 -47.11 -42.82
C ALA A 14 -19.58 -45.63 -43.30
N ALA A 15 -20.64 -45.36 -44.09
CA ALA A 15 -20.95 -44.02 -44.55
C ALA A 15 -21.53 -43.13 -43.39
N ALA A 16 -22.28 -43.68 -42.46
CA ALA A 16 -22.82 -42.95 -41.31
C ALA A 16 -21.75 -42.58 -40.28
N CYS A 17 -20.73 -43.43 -40.08
CA CYS A 17 -19.58 -43.10 -39.21
C CYS A 17 -18.62 -42.06 -39.79
N ALA A 18 -18.49 -41.99 -41.15
CA ALA A 18 -17.62 -40.98 -41.77
C ALA A 18 -18.22 -39.57 -41.75
N LEU A 19 -19.52 -39.41 -41.75
CA LEU A 19 -20.22 -38.13 -41.61
C LEU A 19 -20.27 -37.60 -40.17
N GLY A 20 -20.14 -38.46 -39.15
CA GLY A 20 -20.13 -38.09 -37.72
C GLY A 20 -18.77 -37.48 -37.26
N LEU A 21 -17.68 -37.78 -37.99
CA LEU A 21 -16.36 -37.31 -37.62
C LEU A 21 -16.00 -35.88 -38.14
N LEU A 22 -16.79 -35.34 -39.07
CA LEU A 22 -16.59 -33.96 -39.58
C LEU A 22 -17.38 -32.91 -38.80
N ALA A 23 -18.30 -33.29 -37.89
CA ALA A 23 -19.07 -32.35 -37.07
C ALA A 23 -18.38 -32.05 -35.70
N ALA A 24 -17.29 -32.71 -35.37
CA ALA A 24 -16.61 -32.56 -34.06
C ALA A 24 -15.61 -31.39 -34.02
N CYS A 25 -15.39 -30.65 -35.11
CA CYS A 25 -14.48 -29.49 -35.15
C CYS A 25 -15.21 -28.13 -35.13
N ALA A 26 -16.52 -28.10 -35.00
CA ALA A 26 -17.30 -26.87 -34.80
C ALA A 26 -17.78 -26.78 -33.35
N SER A 27 -16.90 -27.05 -32.36
CA SER A 27 -17.10 -26.51 -31.03
C SER A 27 -16.86 -25.02 -31.14
N THR A 28 -17.92 -24.24 -31.25
CA THR A 28 -17.91 -22.83 -30.90
C THR A 28 -17.37 -22.72 -29.49
N GLY A 29 -16.06 -22.52 -29.41
CA GLY A 29 -15.43 -22.08 -28.18
C GLY A 29 -16.12 -20.79 -27.81
N THR A 30 -17.02 -20.84 -26.83
CA THR A 30 -17.28 -19.70 -25.98
C THR A 30 -15.95 -19.42 -25.29
N GLY A 31 -15.11 -18.67 -25.99
CA GLY A 31 -13.88 -18.17 -25.44
C GLY A 31 -14.23 -17.36 -24.20
N THR A 32 -14.03 -17.96 -23.03
CA THR A 32 -13.61 -17.16 -21.90
C THR A 32 -12.32 -16.52 -22.36
N GLY A 33 -12.44 -15.33 -22.92
CA GLY A 33 -11.29 -14.57 -23.35
C GLY A 33 -10.41 -14.41 -22.12
N SER A 34 -9.33 -15.19 -22.06
CA SER A 34 -8.20 -14.84 -21.24
C SER A 34 -7.81 -13.45 -21.72
N ALA A 35 -8.11 -12.43 -20.90
CA ALA A 35 -7.72 -11.08 -21.21
C ALA A 35 -6.20 -11.11 -21.42
N GLU A 36 -5.76 -10.91 -22.64
CA GLU A 36 -4.36 -10.87 -23.00
C GLU A 36 -3.70 -9.78 -22.15
N LEU A 37 -2.63 -10.14 -21.44
CA LEU A 37 -1.94 -9.19 -20.58
C LEU A 37 -1.32 -8.11 -21.45
N LYS A 38 -1.80 -6.88 -21.30
CA LYS A 38 -1.23 -5.72 -21.99
C LYS A 38 0.24 -5.55 -21.62
N THR A 39 1.07 -5.41 -22.64
CA THR A 39 2.50 -5.12 -22.51
C THR A 39 2.79 -3.66 -22.88
N ALA A 40 4.02 -3.19 -22.68
CA ALA A 40 4.41 -1.83 -23.09
C ALA A 40 4.28 -1.58 -24.60
N SER A 41 4.33 -2.64 -25.44
CA SER A 41 4.12 -2.55 -26.88
C SER A 41 2.66 -2.31 -27.27
N ASP A 42 1.72 -2.71 -26.42
CA ASP A 42 0.28 -2.60 -26.69
C ASP A 42 -0.30 -1.23 -26.27
N GLN A 43 0.54 -0.37 -25.70
CA GLN A 43 0.15 0.96 -25.30
C GLN A 43 -0.04 1.88 -26.53
N THR A 44 -1.16 2.58 -26.56
CA THR A 44 -1.41 3.64 -27.52
C THR A 44 -0.45 4.82 -27.35
N ALA A 45 -0.36 5.69 -28.35
CA ALA A 45 0.44 6.92 -28.25
C ALA A 45 -0.06 7.86 -27.12
N PHE A 46 -1.34 7.81 -26.79
CA PHE A 46 -1.94 8.59 -25.70
C PHE A 46 -1.55 8.02 -24.34
N GLU A 47 -1.66 6.71 -24.14
CA GLU A 47 -1.23 6.02 -22.92
C GLU A 47 0.28 6.22 -22.66
N LYS A 48 1.13 6.12 -23.69
CA LYS A 48 2.57 6.39 -23.59
C LYS A 48 2.85 7.83 -23.13
N ARG A 49 2.15 8.81 -23.73
CA ARG A 49 2.28 10.22 -23.32
C ARG A 49 1.83 10.45 -21.88
N ALA A 50 0.69 9.88 -21.49
CA ALA A 50 0.18 9.98 -20.11
C ALA A 50 1.17 9.39 -19.12
N ASN A 51 1.76 8.23 -19.41
CA ASN A 51 2.77 7.60 -18.57
C ASN A 51 4.03 8.47 -18.42
N ILE A 52 4.57 9.02 -19.52
CA ILE A 52 5.75 9.91 -19.47
C ILE A 52 5.45 11.12 -18.57
N ARG A 53 4.29 11.75 -18.71
CA ARG A 53 3.87 12.88 -17.88
C ARG A 53 3.70 12.50 -16.40
N LEU A 54 3.16 11.31 -16.14
CA LEU A 54 3.08 10.77 -14.77
C LEU A 54 4.49 10.61 -14.16
N GLN A 55 5.45 10.04 -14.88
CA GLN A 55 6.82 9.86 -14.40
C GLN A 55 7.50 11.22 -14.10
N LEU A 56 7.28 12.23 -14.95
CA LEU A 56 7.75 13.59 -14.69
C LEU A 56 7.12 14.18 -13.42
N ALA A 57 5.80 14.01 -13.25
CA ALA A 57 5.11 14.46 -12.05
C ALA A 57 5.65 13.79 -10.78
N VAL A 58 5.92 12.48 -10.80
CA VAL A 58 6.57 11.75 -9.71
C VAL A 58 7.94 12.33 -9.39
N GLY A 59 8.77 12.58 -10.40
CA GLY A 59 10.09 13.17 -10.21
C GLY A 59 10.05 14.57 -9.60
N TYR A 60 9.15 15.44 -10.03
CA TYR A 60 8.98 16.77 -9.44
C TYR A 60 8.38 16.71 -8.02
N TYR A 61 7.45 15.79 -7.78
CA TYR A 61 6.91 15.56 -6.43
C TYR A 61 8.01 15.18 -5.44
N GLN A 62 8.90 14.25 -5.80
CA GLN A 62 10.03 13.83 -4.96
C GLN A 62 10.99 14.97 -4.66
N GLN A 63 11.07 15.97 -5.53
CA GLN A 63 11.86 17.18 -5.33
C GLN A 63 11.12 18.28 -4.52
N GLY A 64 9.88 18.01 -4.07
CA GLY A 64 9.04 19.00 -3.39
C GLY A 64 8.47 20.10 -4.30
N LYS A 65 8.60 19.97 -5.62
CA LYS A 65 8.13 20.94 -6.62
C LYS A 65 6.67 20.62 -6.99
N TYR A 66 5.77 20.81 -6.04
CA TYR A 66 4.38 20.34 -6.16
C TYR A 66 3.58 21.05 -7.26
N ASP A 67 3.82 22.34 -7.48
CA ASP A 67 3.14 23.08 -8.57
C ASP A 67 3.51 22.53 -9.95
N ILE A 68 4.79 22.25 -10.19
CA ILE A 68 5.27 21.67 -11.45
C ILE A 68 4.74 20.23 -11.59
N ALA A 69 4.77 19.45 -10.51
CA ALA A 69 4.19 18.10 -10.50
C ALA A 69 2.70 18.14 -10.84
N LEU A 70 1.94 19.13 -10.33
CA LEU A 70 0.52 19.31 -10.62
C LEU A 70 0.28 19.63 -12.09
N ASP A 71 1.12 20.44 -12.72
CA ASP A 71 0.98 20.78 -14.15
C ASP A 71 1.28 19.56 -15.03
N GLU A 72 2.33 18.79 -14.72
CA GLU A 72 2.62 17.55 -15.46
C GLU A 72 1.50 16.51 -15.32
N ILE A 73 0.89 16.38 -14.13
CA ILE A 73 -0.19 15.41 -13.94
C ILE A 73 -1.50 15.84 -14.63
N LYS A 74 -1.77 17.15 -14.77
CA LYS A 74 -2.87 17.66 -15.59
C LYS A 74 -2.70 17.27 -17.04
N LEU A 75 -1.46 17.36 -17.57
CA LEU A 75 -1.14 16.93 -18.93
C LEU A 75 -1.26 15.41 -19.10
N ALA A 76 -0.90 14.61 -18.09
CA ALA A 76 -1.12 13.17 -18.10
C ALA A 76 -2.62 12.83 -18.25
N ILE A 77 -3.45 13.45 -17.42
CA ILE A 77 -4.92 13.25 -17.42
C ILE A 77 -5.55 13.76 -18.73
N ALA A 78 -5.04 14.87 -19.30
CA ALA A 78 -5.51 15.36 -20.58
C ALA A 78 -5.15 14.41 -21.74
N ALA A 79 -4.02 13.71 -21.65
CA ALA A 79 -3.62 12.71 -22.64
C ALA A 79 -4.43 11.41 -22.52
N ASP A 80 -4.71 10.96 -21.30
CA ASP A 80 -5.56 9.80 -21.01
C ASP A 80 -6.44 10.05 -19.77
N PRO A 81 -7.70 10.47 -19.97
CA PRO A 81 -8.65 10.68 -18.88
C PRO A 81 -9.06 9.42 -18.10
N SER A 82 -8.74 8.22 -18.60
CA SER A 82 -9.02 6.95 -17.93
C SER A 82 -7.85 6.43 -17.10
N TYR A 83 -6.72 7.13 -17.09
CA TYR A 83 -5.51 6.70 -16.41
C TYR A 83 -5.62 6.89 -14.89
N ALA A 84 -6.04 5.83 -14.19
CA ALA A 84 -6.33 5.85 -12.75
C ALA A 84 -5.13 6.34 -11.91
N ASP A 85 -3.90 5.89 -12.24
CA ASP A 85 -2.69 6.25 -11.49
C ASP A 85 -2.38 7.75 -11.57
N ALA A 86 -2.77 8.42 -12.65
CA ALA A 86 -2.61 9.87 -12.77
C ALA A 86 -3.50 10.62 -11.76
N TYR A 87 -4.72 10.15 -11.51
CA TYR A 87 -5.58 10.71 -10.46
C TYR A 87 -5.05 10.39 -9.06
N GLY A 88 -4.51 9.18 -8.85
CA GLY A 88 -3.83 8.80 -7.60
C GLY A 88 -2.65 9.72 -7.29
N MET A 89 -1.81 9.99 -8.31
CA MET A 89 -0.67 10.91 -8.17
C MET A 89 -1.14 12.35 -7.91
N ARG A 90 -2.20 12.82 -8.58
CA ARG A 90 -2.78 14.14 -8.30
C ARG A 90 -3.30 14.25 -6.87
N ALA A 91 -3.88 13.18 -6.35
CA ALA A 91 -4.30 13.12 -4.96
C ALA A 91 -3.13 13.22 -3.98
N LEU A 92 -2.01 12.55 -4.26
CA LEU A 92 -0.78 12.68 -3.47
C LEU A 92 -0.24 14.12 -3.50
N ILE A 93 -0.22 14.76 -4.67
CA ILE A 93 0.21 16.15 -4.82
C ILE A 93 -0.70 17.08 -3.99
N TYR A 94 -2.02 16.96 -4.11
CA TYR A 94 -2.96 17.74 -3.30
C TYR A 94 -2.81 17.47 -1.80
N THR A 95 -2.52 16.23 -1.39
CA THR A 95 -2.22 15.91 0.00
C THR A 95 -1.01 16.69 0.50
N ALA A 96 0.09 16.72 -0.28
CA ALA A 96 1.30 17.45 0.07
C ALA A 96 1.09 18.98 0.10
N MET A 97 0.16 19.48 -0.71
CA MET A 97 -0.24 20.89 -0.74
C MET A 97 -1.30 21.23 0.33
N GLY A 98 -1.71 20.30 1.19
CA GLY A 98 -2.73 20.49 2.21
C GLY A 98 -4.17 20.65 1.68
N GLN A 99 -4.41 20.33 0.41
CA GLN A 99 -5.71 20.44 -0.25
C GLN A 99 -6.56 19.16 -0.03
N VAL A 100 -6.99 18.95 1.23
CA VAL A 100 -7.59 17.69 1.69
C VAL A 100 -8.82 17.27 0.88
N ALA A 101 -9.73 18.19 0.56
CA ALA A 101 -10.94 17.90 -0.21
C ALA A 101 -10.62 17.46 -1.64
N LEU A 102 -9.68 18.15 -2.31
CA LEU A 102 -9.25 17.80 -3.67
C LEU A 102 -8.53 16.46 -3.69
N ALA A 103 -7.74 16.14 -2.65
CA ALA A 103 -7.10 14.85 -2.52
C ALA A 103 -8.13 13.72 -2.39
N ASP A 104 -9.12 13.87 -1.51
CA ASP A 104 -10.20 12.88 -1.31
C ASP A 104 -10.95 12.58 -2.61
N ASP A 105 -11.38 13.64 -3.32
CA ASP A 105 -12.09 13.51 -4.59
C ASP A 105 -11.27 12.77 -5.65
N ASN A 106 -9.97 13.04 -5.72
CA ASN A 106 -9.07 12.40 -6.68
C ASN A 106 -8.79 10.93 -6.34
N TYR A 107 -8.60 10.58 -5.07
CA TYR A 107 -8.48 9.17 -4.67
C TYR A 107 -9.75 8.38 -4.97
N ARG A 108 -10.92 8.93 -4.67
CA ARG A 108 -12.19 8.29 -5.01
C ARG A 108 -12.37 8.12 -6.51
N HIS A 109 -11.94 9.11 -7.30
CA HIS A 109 -12.01 9.01 -8.75
C HIS A 109 -11.06 7.92 -9.27
N ALA A 110 -9.83 7.88 -8.79
CA ALA A 110 -8.86 6.84 -9.15
C ALA A 110 -9.39 5.43 -8.86
N LEU A 111 -9.99 5.22 -7.69
CA LEU A 111 -10.59 3.93 -7.33
C LEU A 111 -11.87 3.60 -8.11
N ARG A 112 -12.61 4.59 -8.64
CA ARG A 112 -13.70 4.29 -9.59
C ARG A 112 -13.17 3.79 -10.94
N LEU A 113 -12.04 4.31 -11.40
CA LEU A 113 -11.40 3.88 -12.65
C LEU A 113 -10.71 2.51 -12.50
N ALA A 114 -10.09 2.26 -11.34
CA ALA A 114 -9.36 1.02 -11.06
C ALA A 114 -9.71 0.48 -9.64
N PRO A 115 -10.90 -0.11 -9.45
CA PRO A 115 -11.41 -0.48 -8.10
C PRO A 115 -10.57 -1.57 -7.41
N ASN A 116 -9.85 -2.36 -8.16
CA ASN A 116 -9.01 -3.44 -7.64
C ASN A 116 -7.51 -3.08 -7.61
N ASN A 117 -7.12 -1.81 -7.79
CA ASN A 117 -5.73 -1.40 -7.72
C ASN A 117 -5.29 -1.30 -6.25
N PRO A 118 -4.39 -2.19 -5.76
CA PRO A 118 -4.02 -2.24 -4.35
C PRO A 118 -3.18 -1.04 -3.91
N ASP A 119 -2.38 -0.46 -4.81
CA ASP A 119 -1.56 0.71 -4.49
C ASP A 119 -2.43 1.95 -4.28
N LEU A 120 -3.44 2.15 -5.13
CA LEU A 120 -4.42 3.23 -4.95
C LEU A 120 -5.22 3.06 -3.66
N ALA A 121 -5.65 1.84 -3.34
CA ALA A 121 -6.35 1.55 -2.10
C ALA A 121 -5.46 1.83 -0.88
N ASN A 122 -4.22 1.34 -0.87
CA ASN A 122 -3.27 1.63 0.21
C ASN A 122 -3.00 3.13 0.38
N ASN A 123 -2.77 3.85 -0.72
CA ASN A 123 -2.49 5.29 -0.69
C ASN A 123 -3.70 6.09 -0.18
N TYR A 124 -4.90 5.73 -0.61
CA TYR A 124 -6.13 6.36 -0.10
C TYR A 124 -6.34 6.05 1.38
N GLY A 125 -6.13 4.81 1.81
CA GLY A 125 -6.16 4.44 3.24
C GLY A 125 -5.17 5.26 4.07
N SER A 126 -3.93 5.42 3.60
CA SER A 126 -2.91 6.24 4.25
C SER A 126 -3.36 7.71 4.38
N PHE A 127 -3.88 8.30 3.30
CA PHE A 127 -4.44 9.64 3.30
C PHE A 127 -5.59 9.78 4.30
N LEU A 128 -6.55 8.87 4.28
CA LEU A 128 -7.70 8.88 5.21
C LEU A 128 -7.25 8.83 6.67
N CYS A 129 -6.29 7.97 6.98
CA CYS A 129 -5.80 7.77 8.33
C CYS A 129 -4.96 8.94 8.85
N GLN A 130 -4.03 9.44 8.01
CA GLN A 130 -2.99 10.35 8.48
C GLN A 130 -3.34 11.83 8.25
N THR A 131 -3.95 12.14 7.11
CA THR A 131 -4.21 13.52 6.69
C THR A 131 -5.65 13.94 6.92
N ALA A 132 -6.60 13.12 6.48
CA ALA A 132 -8.03 13.44 6.61
C ALA A 132 -8.60 13.14 8.01
N ASN A 133 -7.81 12.53 8.89
CA ASN A 133 -8.20 12.10 10.25
C ASN A 133 -9.48 11.25 10.28
N ARG A 134 -9.62 10.33 9.32
CA ARG A 134 -10.75 9.40 9.15
C ARG A 134 -10.28 7.95 9.24
N PRO A 135 -9.67 7.52 10.37
CA PRO A 135 -9.00 6.22 10.48
C PRO A 135 -9.95 5.02 10.35
N LEU A 136 -11.22 5.16 10.69
CA LEU A 136 -12.21 4.09 10.52
C LEU A 136 -12.50 3.79 9.05
N GLU A 137 -12.48 4.82 8.19
CA GLU A 137 -12.68 4.66 6.75
C GLU A 137 -11.39 4.18 6.02
N ALA A 138 -10.24 4.35 6.65
CA ALA A 138 -8.97 3.86 6.12
C ALA A 138 -8.85 2.33 6.14
N MET A 139 -9.37 1.68 7.19
CA MET A 139 -9.17 0.23 7.39
C MET A 139 -9.69 -0.63 6.23
N PRO A 140 -10.92 -0.42 5.69
CA PRO A 140 -11.38 -1.15 4.52
C PRO A 140 -10.49 -1.00 3.30
N GLN A 141 -9.81 0.14 3.13
CA GLN A 141 -8.91 0.39 2.00
C GLN A 141 -7.64 -0.46 2.13
N PHE A 142 -7.03 -0.51 3.32
CA PHE A 142 -5.88 -1.38 3.57
C PHE A 142 -6.23 -2.86 3.40
N GLU A 143 -7.39 -3.28 3.90
CA GLU A 143 -7.86 -4.66 3.74
C GLU A 143 -8.12 -5.01 2.27
N ALA A 144 -8.66 -4.08 1.47
CA ALA A 144 -8.84 -4.28 0.03
C ALA A 144 -7.50 -4.45 -0.68
N ALA A 145 -6.49 -3.63 -0.33
CA ALA A 145 -5.14 -3.77 -0.87
C ALA A 145 -4.53 -5.14 -0.51
N LEU A 146 -4.61 -5.54 0.75
CA LEU A 146 -4.02 -6.79 1.26
C LEU A 146 -4.71 -8.07 0.72
N LYS A 147 -5.98 -7.99 0.33
CA LYS A 147 -6.71 -9.09 -0.30
C LYS A 147 -6.32 -9.32 -1.75
N ASN A 148 -5.66 -8.36 -2.40
CA ASN A 148 -5.26 -8.50 -3.79
C ASN A 148 -3.99 -9.37 -3.90
N PRO A 149 -4.06 -10.56 -4.55
CA PRO A 149 -2.91 -11.47 -4.64
C PRO A 149 -1.77 -10.93 -5.50
N SER A 150 -2.03 -9.93 -6.35
CA SER A 150 -1.01 -9.29 -7.19
C SER A 150 -0.31 -8.11 -6.53
N TYR A 151 -0.63 -7.80 -5.26
CA TYR A 151 -0.03 -6.67 -4.56
C TYR A 151 1.47 -6.90 -4.28
N GLN A 152 2.31 -6.10 -4.93
CA GLN A 152 3.77 -6.26 -4.87
C GLN A 152 4.40 -5.71 -3.58
N THR A 153 3.72 -4.80 -2.89
CA THR A 153 4.24 -4.09 -1.71
C THR A 153 3.34 -4.24 -0.47
N PRO A 154 2.94 -5.47 -0.08
CA PRO A 154 1.97 -5.67 1.01
C PRO A 154 2.49 -5.14 2.36
N VAL A 155 3.81 -5.06 2.55
CA VAL A 155 4.42 -4.52 3.77
C VAL A 155 3.98 -3.07 4.02
N SER A 156 3.81 -2.26 2.98
CA SER A 156 3.36 -0.87 3.12
C SER A 156 1.94 -0.80 3.69
N ALA A 157 1.01 -1.60 3.16
CA ALA A 157 -0.36 -1.65 3.66
C ALA A 157 -0.45 -2.24 5.07
N LEU A 158 0.36 -3.25 5.39
CA LEU A 158 0.44 -3.83 6.75
C LEU A 158 0.92 -2.80 7.77
N VAL A 159 1.98 -2.05 7.47
CA VAL A 159 2.48 -0.98 8.35
C VAL A 159 1.43 0.12 8.51
N ASN A 160 0.83 0.59 7.42
CA ASN A 160 -0.20 1.63 7.47
C ASN A 160 -1.43 1.18 8.27
N ALA A 161 -1.90 -0.06 8.09
CA ALA A 161 -2.99 -0.63 8.86
C ALA A 161 -2.64 -0.75 10.35
N GLY A 162 -1.42 -1.15 10.67
CA GLY A 162 -0.91 -1.24 12.04
C GLY A 162 -0.89 0.13 12.73
N VAL A 163 -0.30 1.13 12.07
CA VAL A 163 -0.23 2.52 12.58
C VAL A 163 -1.65 3.11 12.72
N CYS A 164 -2.53 2.84 11.76
CA CYS A 164 -3.90 3.33 11.82
C CYS A 164 -4.72 2.64 12.94
N SER A 165 -4.46 1.37 13.19
CA SER A 165 -5.05 0.64 14.32
C SER A 165 -4.63 1.22 15.67
N LEU A 166 -3.37 1.66 15.82
CA LEU A 166 -2.91 2.39 17.01
C LEU A 166 -3.69 3.69 17.21
N LYS A 167 -3.93 4.48 16.16
CA LYS A 167 -4.75 5.72 16.26
C LYS A 167 -6.18 5.47 16.73
N THR A 168 -6.72 4.29 16.50
CA THR A 168 -8.07 3.90 16.94
C THR A 168 -8.07 3.06 18.23
N ASN A 169 -6.94 3.01 18.92
CA ASN A 169 -6.73 2.21 20.14
C ASN A 169 -7.03 0.71 19.97
N LYS A 170 -6.90 0.18 18.75
CA LYS A 170 -7.06 -1.24 18.44
C LYS A 170 -5.71 -1.96 18.53
N ILE A 171 -5.16 -2.05 19.73
CA ILE A 171 -3.80 -2.49 19.99
C ILE A 171 -3.52 -3.91 19.46
N ASP A 172 -4.48 -4.85 19.63
CA ASP A 172 -4.32 -6.23 19.15
C ASP A 172 -4.30 -6.31 17.61
N ALA A 173 -5.11 -5.50 16.95
CA ALA A 173 -5.08 -5.41 15.50
C ALA A 173 -3.76 -4.79 15.01
N ALA A 174 -3.28 -3.75 15.67
CA ALA A 174 -2.00 -3.11 15.36
C ALA A 174 -0.84 -4.12 15.48
N GLU A 175 -0.78 -4.89 16.58
CA GLU A 175 0.23 -5.92 16.75
C GLU A 175 0.21 -6.94 15.61
N ARG A 176 -0.96 -7.47 15.28
CA ARG A 176 -1.10 -8.47 14.21
C ARG A 176 -0.57 -7.96 12.87
N TYR A 177 -1.02 -6.77 12.43
CA TYR A 177 -0.55 -6.18 11.18
C TYR A 177 0.95 -5.91 11.17
N LEU A 178 1.50 -5.40 12.28
CA LEU A 178 2.92 -5.09 12.38
C LEU A 178 3.79 -6.35 12.49
N LEU A 179 3.33 -7.41 13.14
CA LEU A 179 4.01 -8.70 13.15
C LEU A 179 4.00 -9.36 11.76
N ASP A 180 2.89 -9.22 11.02
CA ASP A 180 2.86 -9.66 9.62
C ASP A 180 3.84 -8.84 8.77
N ALA A 181 3.89 -7.51 8.94
CA ALA A 181 4.88 -6.66 8.27
C ALA A 181 6.32 -7.06 8.61
N LEU A 182 6.59 -7.44 9.86
CA LEU A 182 7.92 -7.89 10.32
C LEU A 182 8.40 -9.13 9.57
N ARG A 183 7.50 -10.03 9.17
CA ARG A 183 7.84 -11.23 8.37
C ARG A 183 8.28 -10.88 6.96
N TYR A 184 7.72 -9.83 6.35
CA TYR A 184 8.09 -9.36 5.01
C TYR A 184 9.39 -8.56 5.01
N ASN A 185 9.55 -7.65 5.97
CA ASN A 185 10.73 -6.81 6.07
C ASN A 185 11.08 -6.53 7.54
N PRO A 186 11.96 -7.37 8.12
CA PRO A 186 12.35 -7.24 9.51
C PRO A 186 13.21 -6.01 9.81
N GLU A 187 13.84 -5.39 8.81
CA GLU A 187 14.73 -4.23 8.96
C GLU A 187 14.01 -2.90 8.72
N LEU A 188 12.70 -2.91 8.43
CA LEU A 188 11.95 -1.69 8.18
C LEU A 188 11.77 -0.90 9.51
N PRO A 189 12.33 0.32 9.64
CA PRO A 189 12.27 1.09 10.89
C PRO A 189 10.84 1.34 11.39
N ALA A 190 9.88 1.55 10.47
CA ALA A 190 8.49 1.78 10.80
C ALA A 190 7.83 0.58 11.50
N VAL A 191 8.26 -0.66 11.20
CA VAL A 191 7.77 -1.86 11.87
C VAL A 191 8.26 -1.90 13.31
N SER A 192 9.56 -1.68 13.53
CA SER A 192 10.15 -1.66 14.87
C SER A 192 9.56 -0.54 15.71
N SER A 193 9.40 0.67 15.17
CA SER A 193 8.75 1.79 15.86
C SER A 193 7.30 1.48 16.22
N GLY A 194 6.54 0.90 15.28
CA GLY A 194 5.14 0.52 15.51
C GLY A 194 4.98 -0.55 16.60
N LEU A 195 5.80 -1.61 16.57
CA LEU A 195 5.79 -2.66 17.61
C LEU A 195 6.25 -2.15 18.96
N ALA A 196 7.26 -1.27 19.00
CA ALA A 196 7.66 -0.61 20.24
C ALA A 196 6.48 0.16 20.87
N ARG A 197 5.69 0.88 20.04
CA ARG A 197 4.49 1.57 20.52
C ARG A 197 3.42 0.61 21.00
N VAL A 198 3.13 -0.45 20.27
CA VAL A 198 2.17 -1.50 20.69
C VAL A 198 2.51 -2.02 22.09
N TYR A 199 3.78 -2.41 22.31
CA TYR A 199 4.19 -2.96 23.60
C TYR A 199 4.29 -1.90 24.70
N PHE A 200 4.60 -0.65 24.35
CA PHE A 200 4.53 0.46 25.30
C PHE A 200 3.09 0.70 25.79
N GLU A 201 2.11 0.71 24.89
CA GLU A 201 0.68 0.86 25.23
C GLU A 201 0.19 -0.30 26.13
N ARG A 202 0.73 -1.51 25.95
CA ARG A 202 0.47 -2.66 26.81
C ARG A 202 1.26 -2.65 28.11
N ARG A 203 2.10 -1.65 28.36
CA ARG A 203 3.02 -1.56 29.49
C ARG A 203 4.05 -2.70 29.56
N ASP A 204 4.27 -3.39 28.45
CA ASP A 204 5.33 -4.37 28.29
C ASP A 204 6.61 -3.66 27.83
N TYR A 205 7.23 -2.99 28.79
CA TYR A 205 8.40 -2.15 28.51
C TYR A 205 9.62 -2.97 28.08
N THR A 206 9.69 -4.24 28.47
CA THR A 206 10.77 -5.14 28.05
C THR A 206 10.71 -5.40 26.53
N ARG A 207 9.53 -5.78 26.01
CA ARG A 207 9.36 -5.95 24.55
C ARG A 207 9.43 -4.63 23.81
N ALA A 208 8.90 -3.55 24.38
CA ALA A 208 9.05 -2.21 23.81
C ALA A 208 10.54 -1.85 23.64
N GLY A 209 11.35 -2.09 24.68
CA GLY A 209 12.80 -1.85 24.66
C GLY A 209 13.53 -2.69 23.61
N PHE A 210 13.16 -3.96 23.46
CA PHE A 210 13.70 -4.80 22.39
C PHE A 210 13.50 -4.16 21.01
N PHE A 211 12.29 -3.66 20.70
CA PHE A 211 12.01 -3.04 19.41
C PHE A 211 12.62 -1.64 19.28
N ILE A 212 12.80 -0.90 20.36
CA ILE A 212 13.56 0.37 20.34
C ILE A 212 15.03 0.11 20.00
N ASN A 213 15.66 -0.89 20.62
CA ASN A 213 17.05 -1.25 20.32
C ASN A 213 17.20 -1.64 18.84
N ARG A 214 16.29 -2.48 18.36
CA ARG A 214 16.25 -2.85 16.93
C ARG A 214 16.08 -1.63 16.02
N LEU A 215 15.20 -0.68 16.37
CA LEU A 215 15.03 0.58 15.63
C LEU A 215 16.33 1.37 15.56
N THR A 216 17.08 1.45 16.67
CA THR A 216 18.34 2.20 16.73
C THR A 216 19.53 1.49 16.08
N GLU A 217 19.45 0.17 15.89
CA GLU A 217 20.41 -0.60 15.11
C GLU A 217 20.24 -0.35 13.60
N VAL A 218 19.00 -0.34 13.10
CA VAL A 218 18.72 -0.16 11.66
C VAL A 218 18.67 1.32 11.25
N SER A 219 18.43 2.23 12.18
CA SER A 219 18.36 3.67 11.96
C SER A 219 19.24 4.41 12.94
N LYS A 220 20.16 5.25 12.43
CA LYS A 220 20.93 6.14 13.29
C LYS A 220 19.96 7.08 14.04
N LEU A 221 20.29 7.42 15.29
CA LEU A 221 19.50 8.36 16.11
C LEU A 221 19.24 9.70 15.40
N ASP A 222 20.19 10.14 14.58
CA ASP A 222 20.08 11.36 13.77
C ASP A 222 19.02 11.29 12.65
N ASN A 223 18.50 10.10 12.34
CA ASN A 223 17.46 9.91 11.32
C ASN A 223 16.08 9.73 11.92
N LEU A 224 15.96 9.56 13.25
CA LEU A 224 14.68 9.35 13.89
C LEU A 224 13.86 10.65 13.94
N SER A 225 12.54 10.54 13.78
CA SER A 225 11.60 11.65 13.99
C SER A 225 11.48 12.03 15.47
N ALA A 226 10.90 13.20 15.76
CA ALA A 226 10.61 13.61 17.15
C ALA A 226 9.75 12.58 17.89
N ASP A 227 8.69 12.07 17.25
CA ASP A 227 7.80 11.03 17.82
C ASP A 227 8.56 9.72 18.13
N ALA A 228 9.44 9.27 17.23
CA ALA A 228 10.24 8.06 17.44
C ALA A 228 11.26 8.25 18.57
N LEU A 229 11.93 9.40 18.65
CA LEU A 229 12.84 9.75 19.75
C LEU A 229 12.09 9.83 21.08
N TRP A 230 10.89 10.41 21.08
CA TRP A 230 10.06 10.52 22.27
C TRP A 230 9.60 9.15 22.77
N LEU A 231 9.12 8.29 21.88
CA LEU A 231 8.77 6.91 22.23
C LEU A 231 9.97 6.17 22.83
N ALA A 232 11.14 6.25 22.16
CA ALA A 232 12.35 5.60 22.66
C ALA A 232 12.74 6.13 24.05
N LEU A 233 12.67 7.44 24.26
CA LEU A 233 12.96 8.08 25.54
C LEU A 233 12.02 7.56 26.65
N ARG A 234 10.71 7.54 26.41
CA ARG A 234 9.71 7.03 27.36
C ARG A 234 9.96 5.56 27.72
N VAL A 235 10.29 4.72 26.73
CA VAL A 235 10.63 3.31 26.95
C VAL A 235 11.89 3.17 27.80
N GLN A 236 12.98 3.85 27.44
CA GLN A 236 14.26 3.77 28.16
C GLN A 236 14.13 4.27 29.61
N ARG A 237 13.33 5.32 29.82
CA ARG A 237 13.01 5.83 31.15
C ARG A 237 12.27 4.78 32.00
N LYS A 238 11.27 4.07 31.43
CA LYS A 238 10.55 2.98 32.13
C LYS A 238 11.45 1.78 32.41
N LEU A 239 12.50 1.56 31.65
CA LEU A 239 13.51 0.51 31.88
C LEU A 239 14.64 0.94 32.83
N GLY A 240 14.74 2.24 33.16
CA GLY A 240 15.80 2.77 34.02
C GLY A 240 17.15 2.99 33.31
N GLU A 241 17.18 2.98 31.99
CA GLU A 241 18.37 3.13 31.12
C GLU A 241 18.78 4.62 30.97
N ARG A 242 19.29 5.21 32.06
CA ARG A 242 19.58 6.66 32.17
C ARG A 242 20.53 7.19 31.10
N SER A 243 21.53 6.40 30.71
CA SER A 243 22.52 6.81 29.72
C SER A 243 21.88 7.01 28.34
N MET A 244 21.02 6.05 27.93
CA MET A 244 20.30 6.14 26.65
C MET A 244 19.24 7.25 26.72
N GLU A 245 18.53 7.38 27.82
CA GLU A 245 17.57 8.47 28.07
C GLU A 245 18.24 9.84 27.83
N ALA A 246 19.40 10.09 28.45
CA ALA A 246 20.14 11.35 28.29
C ALA A 246 20.54 11.61 26.83
N SER A 247 20.99 10.58 26.11
CA SER A 247 21.34 10.68 24.67
C SER A 247 20.13 11.05 23.81
N LEU A 248 18.98 10.43 24.07
CA LEU A 248 17.71 10.69 23.34
C LEU A 248 17.20 12.11 23.61
N VAL A 249 17.27 12.58 24.85
CA VAL A 249 16.94 13.96 25.24
C VAL A 249 17.84 14.96 24.49
N ALA A 250 19.14 14.70 24.44
CA ALA A 250 20.07 15.57 23.72
C ALA A 250 19.75 15.67 22.22
N GLN A 251 19.38 14.56 21.58
CA GLN A 251 18.92 14.53 20.21
C GLN A 251 17.61 15.30 20.01
N LEU A 252 16.61 15.05 20.85
CA LEU A 252 15.31 15.72 20.77
C LEU A 252 15.45 17.23 20.91
N ARG A 253 16.22 17.70 21.92
CA ARG A 253 16.49 19.12 22.15
C ARG A 253 17.24 19.77 21.01
N ARG A 254 18.26 19.09 20.44
CA ARG A 254 19.11 19.64 19.39
C ARG A 254 18.35 19.80 18.07
N ARG A 255 17.53 18.79 17.71
CA ARG A 255 16.93 18.70 16.37
C ARG A 255 15.49 19.20 16.33
N PHE A 256 14.78 19.09 17.43
CA PHE A 256 13.35 19.36 17.52
C PHE A 256 12.98 20.24 18.73
N PRO A 257 13.68 21.38 18.97
CA PRO A 257 13.52 22.17 20.20
C PRO A 257 12.11 22.77 20.38
N GLY A 258 11.32 22.88 19.29
CA GLY A 258 9.95 23.40 19.34
C GLY A 258 8.88 22.31 19.14
N SER A 259 9.26 21.05 19.13
CA SER A 259 8.28 19.98 18.91
C SER A 259 7.39 19.74 20.13
N PRO A 260 6.16 19.26 19.93
CA PRO A 260 5.28 18.85 21.03
C PRO A 260 5.94 17.84 21.98
N GLU A 261 6.76 16.94 21.45
CA GLU A 261 7.48 15.90 22.19
C GLU A 261 8.56 16.50 23.12
N TYR A 262 9.32 17.48 22.63
CA TYR A 262 10.31 18.16 23.48
C TYR A 262 9.63 19.02 24.56
N LEU A 263 8.54 19.70 24.21
CA LEU A 263 7.75 20.44 25.20
C LEU A 263 7.09 19.50 26.23
N ALA A 264 6.66 18.29 25.82
CA ALA A 264 6.18 17.28 26.76
C ALA A 264 7.29 16.80 27.71
N TYR A 265 8.51 16.61 27.20
CA TYR A 265 9.68 16.31 28.02
C TYR A 265 9.92 17.39 29.08
N GLU A 266 9.94 18.68 28.69
CA GLU A 266 10.19 19.80 29.62
C GLU A 266 9.13 19.91 30.70
N ARG A 267 7.87 19.55 30.39
CA ARG A 267 6.77 19.51 31.38
C ARG A 267 6.75 18.25 32.24
N GLY A 268 7.60 17.26 31.92
CA GLY A 268 7.58 15.97 32.62
C GLY A 268 6.37 15.09 32.27
N ALA A 269 5.73 15.32 31.13
CA ALA A 269 4.50 14.62 30.68
C ALA A 269 4.81 13.26 30.02
N PHE A 270 5.40 12.34 30.78
CA PHE A 270 5.87 11.04 30.25
C PHE A 270 4.77 9.98 30.11
N ASP A 271 3.63 10.18 30.74
CA ASP A 271 2.52 9.22 30.78
C ASP A 271 1.30 9.65 29.92
N GLU A 272 1.42 10.76 29.20
CA GLU A 272 0.41 11.29 28.27
C GLU A 272 0.52 10.66 26.89
#